data_f0477b2bcb4ebbd93507cefa54a69253
#
_entry.id   f0477b2bcb4ebbd93507cefa54a69253
#
_cell.length_a   1.000
_cell.length_b   1.000
_cell.length_c   1.000
_cell.angle_alpha   90.00
_cell.angle_beta   90.00
_cell.angle_gamma   90.00
#
_symmetry.space_group_name_H-M   'P 1'
#
loop_
_entity.id
_entity.type
_entity.pdbx_description
1 polymer ?
#
loop_
_entity_poly.entity_id
_entity_poly.type
_entity_poly.pdbx_seq_one_letter_code
_entity_poly.pdbx_strand_id
1 'polypeptide(L)'
;MATDNTDFKELHWLIGMLQTIDVGMVVLDRDFKIQVWNAFMENHSGRSPVDTRDKVIFELFNELDEAWFRQKSESVFQLKSSAFITWEVRPYLFKFKNYRPITGTAEFMYQNITISPLVSIDGSINHVCVTVYDVTDFASNKQALEETNQVLKVLSRIDRLTSLNNRGYWEECLEHEFNQLQRYAKKSTLIIFDIDHFKKVNDTNGHQAGDEVIRIVSDQLASSLRKTDIPGRYGGEEFAIIMPETIEKHAFIYCERLRKAIE
;
A
#
# COMPACT_ATOMS: atom_id res chain seq x y z
N MET A 1 -24.66 -39.89 37.95
CA MET A 1 -23.41 -40.40 37.34
C MET A 1 -23.38 -40.41 35.81
N ALA A 2 -24.48 -40.15 35.09
CA ALA A 2 -24.49 -40.12 33.62
C ALA A 2 -24.17 -38.72 33.03
N THR A 3 -24.42 -37.64 33.74
CA THR A 3 -24.19 -36.26 33.34
C THR A 3 -22.72 -35.91 33.30
N ASP A 4 -21.91 -36.39 34.23
CA ASP A 4 -20.46 -36.08 34.30
C ASP A 4 -19.66 -36.54 33.07
N ASN A 5 -20.05 -37.67 32.45
CA ASN A 5 -19.31 -38.24 31.32
C ASN A 5 -19.63 -37.52 29.98
N THR A 6 -20.76 -36.86 29.89
CA THR A 6 -21.14 -36.04 28.70
C THR A 6 -20.41 -34.72 28.70
N ASP A 7 -20.31 -34.05 29.85
CA ASP A 7 -19.63 -32.79 30.03
C ASP A 7 -18.12 -32.91 29.74
N PHE A 8 -17.49 -34.03 30.15
CA PHE A 8 -16.08 -34.31 29.84
C PHE A 8 -15.83 -34.56 28.34
N LYS A 9 -16.75 -35.18 27.63
CA LYS A 9 -16.64 -35.41 26.18
C LYS A 9 -16.79 -34.12 25.41
N GLU A 10 -17.74 -33.27 25.78
CA GLU A 10 -17.95 -31.96 25.16
C GLU A 10 -16.74 -31.07 25.38
N LEU A 11 -16.19 -31.02 26.60
CA LEU A 11 -14.99 -30.24 26.90
C LEU A 11 -13.78 -30.75 26.09
N HIS A 12 -13.63 -32.06 25.95
CA HIS A 12 -12.54 -32.64 25.13
C HIS A 12 -12.67 -32.23 23.67
N TRP A 13 -13.88 -32.22 23.12
CA TRP A 13 -14.11 -31.78 21.74
C TRP A 13 -13.85 -30.27 21.55
N LEU A 14 -14.23 -29.46 22.51
CA LEU A 14 -13.95 -28.01 22.48
C LEU A 14 -12.43 -27.73 22.49
N ILE A 15 -11.71 -28.43 23.35
CA ILE A 15 -10.24 -28.36 23.38
C ILE A 15 -9.64 -28.86 22.05
N GLY A 16 -10.13 -29.98 21.51
CA GLY A 16 -9.72 -30.50 20.23
C GLY A 16 -9.95 -29.52 19.08
N MET A 17 -11.09 -28.84 19.03
CA MET A 17 -11.36 -27.81 18.04
C MET A 17 -10.38 -26.63 18.14
N LEU A 18 -10.06 -26.16 19.35
CA LEU A 18 -9.08 -25.08 19.56
C LEU A 18 -7.67 -25.45 19.04
N GLN A 19 -7.34 -26.77 19.05
CA GLN A 19 -6.06 -27.25 18.54
C GLN A 19 -6.03 -27.44 17.01
N THR A 20 -7.19 -27.55 16.36
CA THR A 20 -7.28 -27.77 14.91
C THR A 20 -7.52 -26.50 14.09
N ILE A 21 -7.85 -25.39 14.76
CA ILE A 21 -8.07 -24.10 14.11
C ILE A 21 -6.73 -23.55 13.59
N ASP A 22 -6.68 -23.16 12.31
CA ASP A 22 -5.53 -22.50 11.68
C ASP A 22 -5.45 -20.99 12.04
N VAL A 23 -5.56 -20.70 13.32
CA VAL A 23 -5.47 -19.36 13.94
C VAL A 23 -4.71 -19.50 15.25
N GLY A 24 -3.71 -18.64 15.44
CA GLY A 24 -2.99 -18.58 16.71
C GLY A 24 -3.89 -18.07 17.84
N MET A 25 -3.89 -18.77 18.95
CA MET A 25 -4.65 -18.38 20.14
C MET A 25 -3.76 -18.40 21.37
N VAL A 26 -3.69 -17.26 22.04
CA VAL A 26 -2.96 -17.07 23.30
C VAL A 26 -3.92 -16.44 24.31
N VAL A 27 -4.08 -17.05 25.48
CA VAL A 27 -4.79 -16.42 26.59
C VAL A 27 -3.77 -15.93 27.61
N LEU A 28 -3.87 -14.66 27.98
CA LEU A 28 -3.01 -14.00 28.95
C LEU A 28 -3.82 -13.53 30.15
N ASP A 29 -3.26 -13.67 31.35
CA ASP A 29 -3.78 -13.03 32.55
C ASP A 29 -3.36 -11.55 32.65
N ARG A 30 -3.71 -10.88 33.76
CA ARG A 30 -3.36 -9.47 33.99
C ARG A 30 -1.85 -9.21 34.16
N ASP A 31 -1.11 -10.23 34.57
CA ASP A 31 0.36 -10.20 34.69
C ASP A 31 1.05 -10.59 33.38
N PHE A 32 0.28 -10.80 32.29
CA PHE A 32 0.73 -11.24 30.96
C PHE A 32 1.38 -12.64 30.99
N LYS A 33 0.97 -13.48 31.94
CA LYS A 33 1.34 -14.89 31.95
C LYS A 33 0.43 -15.68 31.03
N ILE A 34 1.05 -16.59 30.26
CA ILE A 34 0.35 -17.43 29.29
C ILE A 34 -0.46 -18.51 30.00
N GLN A 35 -1.78 -18.53 29.79
CA GLN A 35 -2.70 -19.53 30.32
C GLN A 35 -3.11 -20.56 29.27
N VAL A 36 -3.21 -20.15 27.99
CA VAL A 36 -3.52 -21.00 26.84
C VAL A 36 -2.58 -20.71 25.71
N TRP A 37 -2.13 -21.77 25.06
CA TRP A 37 -1.22 -21.77 23.91
C TRP A 37 -1.65 -22.90 22.99
N ASN A 38 -2.24 -22.61 21.82
CA ASN A 38 -2.78 -23.63 20.94
C ASN A 38 -1.72 -24.21 19.98
N ALA A 39 -2.09 -25.24 19.22
CA ALA A 39 -1.19 -25.94 18.31
C ALA A 39 -0.64 -25.02 17.20
N PHE A 40 -1.41 -24.04 16.71
CA PHE A 40 -0.90 -23.07 15.75
C PHE A 40 0.32 -22.32 16.34
N MET A 41 0.19 -21.81 17.55
CA MET A 41 1.26 -21.09 18.23
C MET A 41 2.47 -21.99 18.52
N GLU A 42 2.25 -23.25 18.91
CA GLU A 42 3.30 -24.25 19.09
C GLU A 42 4.06 -24.49 17.81
N ASN A 43 3.36 -24.78 16.71
CA ASN A 43 3.96 -25.08 15.40
C ASN A 43 4.81 -23.95 14.85
N HIS A 44 4.38 -22.69 15.04
CA HIS A 44 5.08 -21.54 14.48
C HIS A 44 6.17 -20.98 15.39
N SER A 45 6.06 -21.16 16.70
CA SER A 45 7.07 -20.70 17.67
C SER A 45 8.12 -21.77 18.01
N GLY A 46 7.79 -23.05 17.79
CA GLY A 46 8.58 -24.18 18.28
C GLY A 46 8.54 -24.35 19.81
N ARG A 47 7.60 -23.70 20.50
CA ARG A 47 7.44 -23.76 21.97
C ARG A 47 6.18 -24.50 22.34
N SER A 48 6.30 -25.56 23.17
CA SER A 48 5.15 -26.36 23.58
C SER A 48 4.26 -25.57 24.57
N PRO A 49 2.96 -25.95 24.69
CA PRO A 49 2.05 -25.39 25.71
C PRO A 49 2.57 -25.58 27.15
N VAL A 50 3.29 -26.69 27.41
CA VAL A 50 3.86 -26.97 28.72
C VAL A 50 5.02 -26.01 29.03
N ASP A 51 5.85 -25.69 28.04
CA ASP A 51 7.00 -24.82 28.20
C ASP A 51 6.61 -23.34 28.34
N THR A 52 5.42 -22.96 27.85
CA THR A 52 4.96 -21.57 27.85
C THR A 52 4.03 -21.22 29.02
N ARG A 53 3.35 -22.20 29.56
CA ARG A 53 2.36 -22.01 30.65
C ARG A 53 2.95 -21.27 31.84
N ASP A 54 2.19 -20.33 32.37
CA ASP A 54 2.51 -19.47 33.53
C ASP A 54 3.79 -18.60 33.37
N LYS A 55 4.39 -18.58 32.18
CA LYS A 55 5.50 -17.68 31.87
C LYS A 55 5.00 -16.35 31.32
N VAL A 56 5.72 -15.30 31.62
CA VAL A 56 5.43 -13.96 31.09
C VAL A 56 5.80 -13.92 29.60
N ILE A 57 4.86 -13.48 28.74
CA ILE A 57 5.00 -13.53 27.29
C ILE A 57 6.23 -12.74 26.80
N PHE A 58 6.60 -11.65 27.48
CA PHE A 58 7.73 -10.81 27.10
C PHE A 58 9.09 -11.46 27.37
N GLU A 59 9.16 -12.42 28.31
CA GLU A 59 10.36 -13.21 28.55
C GLU A 59 10.62 -14.24 27.46
N LEU A 60 9.55 -14.68 26.78
CA LEU A 60 9.63 -15.66 25.70
C LEU A 60 9.83 -15.00 24.34
N PHE A 61 9.31 -13.80 24.16
CA PHE A 61 9.32 -13.05 22.89
C PHE A 61 9.87 -11.64 23.11
N ASN A 62 11.20 -11.52 23.16
CA ASN A 62 11.91 -10.27 23.43
C ASN A 62 11.69 -9.19 22.31
N GLU A 63 11.25 -9.63 21.11
CA GLU A 63 10.89 -8.76 20.00
C GLU A 63 9.52 -8.09 20.17
N LEU A 64 8.72 -8.57 21.12
CA LEU A 64 7.42 -7.99 21.41
C LEU A 64 7.59 -6.67 22.16
N ASP A 65 7.10 -5.59 21.59
CA ASP A 65 7.09 -4.26 22.22
C ASP A 65 6.17 -4.26 23.45
N GLU A 66 6.78 -4.46 24.62
CA GLU A 66 6.07 -4.61 25.90
C GLU A 66 5.22 -3.38 26.23
N ALA A 67 5.77 -2.17 26.08
CA ALA A 67 5.07 -0.95 26.44
C ALA A 67 3.79 -0.76 25.59
N TRP A 68 3.93 -0.97 24.29
CA TRP A 68 2.82 -0.88 23.35
C TRP A 68 1.77 -1.97 23.60
N PHE A 69 2.21 -3.21 23.80
CA PHE A 69 1.29 -4.34 24.00
C PHE A 69 0.51 -4.21 25.32
N ARG A 70 1.19 -3.78 26.40
CA ARG A 70 0.53 -3.49 27.69
C ARG A 70 -0.51 -2.40 27.53
N GLN A 71 -0.20 -1.30 26.87
CA GLN A 71 -1.14 -0.20 26.64
C GLN A 71 -2.38 -0.67 25.87
N LYS A 72 -2.20 -1.48 24.82
CA LYS A 72 -3.33 -2.03 24.03
C LYS A 72 -4.19 -2.99 24.83
N SER A 73 -3.56 -3.90 25.58
CA SER A 73 -4.29 -4.86 26.43
C SER A 73 -5.01 -4.18 27.58
N GLU A 74 -4.42 -3.17 28.22
CA GLU A 74 -5.07 -2.40 29.26
C GLU A 74 -6.32 -1.67 28.74
N SER A 75 -6.26 -1.12 27.53
CA SER A 75 -7.43 -0.53 26.88
C SER A 75 -8.56 -1.56 26.69
N VAL A 76 -8.22 -2.81 26.35
CA VAL A 76 -9.19 -3.91 26.20
C VAL A 76 -9.82 -4.26 27.56
N PHE A 77 -9.02 -4.32 28.63
CA PHE A 77 -9.53 -4.57 29.99
C PHE A 77 -10.48 -3.47 30.46
N GLN A 78 -10.13 -2.20 30.22
CA GLN A 78 -10.90 -1.05 30.69
C GLN A 78 -12.19 -0.83 29.88
N LEU A 79 -12.08 -0.88 28.54
CA LEU A 79 -13.21 -0.60 27.63
C LEU A 79 -14.10 -1.84 27.40
N LYS A 80 -13.66 -3.01 27.82
CA LYS A 80 -14.36 -4.29 27.62
C LYS A 80 -14.70 -4.56 26.14
N SER A 81 -13.86 -4.08 25.24
CA SER A 81 -14.02 -4.19 23.79
C SER A 81 -12.73 -4.70 23.16
N SER A 82 -12.86 -5.39 22.02
CA SER A 82 -11.71 -5.94 21.32
C SER A 82 -10.89 -4.84 20.61
N ALA A 83 -9.58 -5.00 20.60
CA ALA A 83 -8.65 -4.21 19.79
C ALA A 83 -8.21 -5.01 18.57
N PHE A 84 -8.18 -4.33 17.39
CA PHE A 84 -7.76 -4.92 16.12
C PHE A 84 -6.49 -4.23 15.65
N ILE A 85 -5.52 -5.02 15.22
CA ILE A 85 -4.25 -4.56 14.68
C ILE A 85 -4.04 -5.25 13.34
N THR A 86 -3.93 -4.46 12.27
CA THR A 86 -3.69 -4.99 10.93
C THR A 86 -2.21 -5.03 10.60
N TRP A 87 -1.84 -5.89 9.69
CA TRP A 87 -0.46 -6.06 9.23
C TRP A 87 0.12 -4.78 8.60
N GLU A 88 -0.70 -3.89 8.05
CA GLU A 88 -0.25 -2.60 7.52
C GLU A 88 0.29 -1.67 8.61
N VAL A 89 -0.27 -1.75 9.84
CA VAL A 89 0.17 -0.95 10.98
C VAL A 89 1.36 -1.61 11.68
N ARG A 90 1.29 -2.92 11.85
CA ARG A 90 2.35 -3.75 12.45
C ARG A 90 2.41 -5.09 11.72
N PRO A 91 3.44 -5.33 10.93
CA PRO A 91 3.54 -6.53 10.07
C PRO A 91 3.31 -7.85 10.82
N TYR A 92 3.81 -7.95 12.03
CA TYR A 92 3.64 -9.11 12.92
C TYR A 92 3.70 -8.70 14.39
N LEU A 93 3.06 -9.47 15.23
CA LEU A 93 3.20 -9.41 16.69
C LEU A 93 4.30 -10.39 17.13
N PHE A 94 4.26 -11.60 16.60
CA PHE A 94 5.25 -12.65 16.82
C PHE A 94 6.06 -12.85 15.54
N LYS A 95 7.38 -12.85 15.66
CA LYS A 95 8.28 -12.98 14.50
C LYS A 95 8.37 -14.44 14.05
N PHE A 96 7.26 -14.99 13.57
CA PHE A 96 7.19 -16.35 13.04
C PHE A 96 7.77 -16.41 11.64
N LYS A 97 8.59 -17.44 11.38
CA LYS A 97 9.08 -17.68 10.02
C LYS A 97 7.94 -18.10 9.11
N ASN A 98 7.99 -17.64 7.86
CA ASN A 98 7.07 -18.11 6.84
C ASN A 98 7.53 -19.49 6.36
N TYR A 99 6.74 -20.54 6.64
CA TYR A 99 7.03 -21.93 6.23
C TYR A 99 6.36 -22.32 4.91
N ARG A 100 5.69 -21.39 4.22
CA ARG A 100 5.05 -21.68 2.92
C ARG A 100 6.07 -21.53 1.78
N PRO A 101 6.63 -22.66 1.25
CA PRO A 101 7.84 -22.63 0.43
C PRO A 101 7.62 -22.23 -1.02
N ILE A 102 6.38 -22.05 -1.50
CA ILE A 102 6.11 -22.02 -2.95
C ILE A 102 5.74 -20.63 -3.49
N THR A 103 5.31 -19.69 -2.66
CA THR A 103 4.75 -18.41 -3.14
C THR A 103 5.29 -17.15 -2.47
N GLY A 104 6.11 -17.25 -1.43
CA GLY A 104 6.37 -16.12 -0.56
C GLY A 104 7.80 -15.60 -0.63
N THR A 105 7.99 -14.39 -1.09
CA THR A 105 9.18 -13.55 -0.88
C THR A 105 9.31 -13.07 0.58
N ALA A 106 8.25 -13.21 1.39
CA ALA A 106 8.23 -12.78 2.78
C ALA A 106 8.99 -13.76 3.68
N GLU A 107 10.00 -13.29 4.38
CA GLU A 107 10.79 -14.07 5.35
C GLU A 107 9.95 -14.43 6.58
N PHE A 108 9.08 -13.53 7.03
CA PHE A 108 8.23 -13.68 8.21
C PHE A 108 6.75 -13.62 7.83
N MET A 109 5.94 -14.29 8.67
CA MET A 109 4.49 -14.32 8.57
C MET A 109 3.90 -12.91 8.82
N TYR A 110 3.11 -12.38 7.89
CA TYR A 110 2.27 -11.21 8.13
C TYR A 110 1.06 -11.58 8.97
N GLN A 111 0.74 -10.77 9.98
CA GLN A 111 -0.29 -11.12 10.96
C GLN A 111 -1.33 -10.03 11.12
N ASN A 112 -2.60 -10.42 11.12
CA ASN A 112 -3.65 -9.60 11.73
C ASN A 112 -3.89 -10.11 13.15
N ILE A 113 -3.99 -9.18 14.10
CA ILE A 113 -4.10 -9.50 15.52
C ILE A 113 -5.41 -8.96 16.06
N THR A 114 -6.10 -9.77 16.86
CA THR A 114 -7.22 -9.32 17.67
C THR A 114 -6.93 -9.60 19.14
N ILE A 115 -7.08 -8.60 20.01
CA ILE A 115 -6.99 -8.75 21.46
C ILE A 115 -8.41 -8.60 22.00
N SER A 116 -8.99 -9.66 22.53
CA SER A 116 -10.37 -9.69 23.01
C SER A 116 -10.43 -9.96 24.50
N PRO A 117 -11.33 -9.29 25.25
CA PRO A 117 -11.52 -9.58 26.66
C PRO A 117 -12.23 -10.94 26.85
N LEU A 118 -11.77 -11.73 27.80
CA LEU A 118 -12.46 -12.94 28.22
C LEU A 118 -13.23 -12.67 29.51
N VAL A 119 -14.55 -12.83 29.44
CA VAL A 119 -15.44 -12.64 30.57
C VAL A 119 -15.48 -13.92 31.39
N SER A 120 -15.12 -13.82 32.65
CA SER A 120 -15.24 -14.93 33.63
C SER A 120 -16.69 -15.16 34.04
N ILE A 121 -16.99 -16.29 34.70
CA ILE A 121 -18.33 -16.67 35.14
C ILE A 121 -18.94 -15.61 36.08
N ASP A 122 -18.13 -14.91 36.86
CA ASP A 122 -18.54 -13.83 37.78
C ASP A 122 -18.70 -12.46 37.09
N GLY A 123 -18.53 -12.42 35.74
CA GLY A 123 -18.62 -11.18 34.96
C GLY A 123 -17.35 -10.32 35.01
N SER A 124 -16.31 -10.74 35.71
CA SER A 124 -15.00 -10.08 35.73
C SER A 124 -14.24 -10.35 34.45
N ILE A 125 -13.32 -9.43 34.08
CA ILE A 125 -12.39 -9.60 32.95
C ILE A 125 -10.99 -9.63 33.49
N ASN A 126 -10.45 -10.82 33.67
CA ASN A 126 -9.13 -11.07 34.20
C ASN A 126 -8.15 -11.64 33.16
N HIS A 127 -8.67 -11.97 31.98
CA HIS A 127 -7.89 -12.52 30.88
C HIS A 127 -8.22 -11.83 29.56
N VAL A 128 -7.26 -11.83 28.67
CA VAL A 128 -7.43 -11.45 27.26
C VAL A 128 -7.05 -12.63 26.37
N CYS A 129 -7.80 -12.79 25.29
CA CYS A 129 -7.45 -13.71 24.22
C CYS A 129 -6.81 -12.92 23.07
N VAL A 130 -5.58 -13.28 22.72
CA VAL A 130 -4.89 -12.75 21.55
C VAL A 130 -5.06 -13.78 20.43
N THR A 131 -5.74 -13.40 19.36
CA THR A 131 -5.85 -14.20 18.15
C THR A 131 -4.92 -13.68 17.07
N VAL A 132 -4.20 -14.59 16.42
CA VAL A 132 -3.19 -14.32 15.40
C VAL A 132 -3.63 -14.98 14.10
N TYR A 133 -3.96 -14.16 13.11
CA TYR A 133 -4.34 -14.62 11.78
C TYR A 133 -3.15 -14.50 10.82
N ASP A 134 -2.77 -15.61 10.19
CA ASP A 134 -1.82 -15.57 9.09
C ASP A 134 -2.47 -14.96 7.85
N VAL A 135 -1.99 -13.79 7.47
CA VAL A 135 -2.46 -13.05 6.28
C VAL A 135 -1.33 -12.87 5.25
N THR A 136 -0.31 -13.72 5.30
CA THR A 136 0.91 -13.61 4.48
C THR A 136 0.59 -13.64 3.00
N ASP A 137 -0.27 -14.55 2.55
CA ASP A 137 -0.65 -14.64 1.14
C ASP A 137 -1.40 -13.38 0.68
N PHE A 138 -2.32 -12.88 1.51
CA PHE A 138 -3.04 -11.64 1.22
C PHE A 138 -2.11 -10.44 1.16
N ALA A 139 -1.21 -10.30 2.14
CA ALA A 139 -0.26 -9.20 2.22
C ALA A 139 0.71 -9.21 1.02
N SER A 140 1.28 -10.36 0.71
CA SER A 140 2.21 -10.54 -0.43
C SER A 140 1.53 -10.24 -1.77
N ASN A 141 0.31 -10.74 -1.99
CA ASN A 141 -0.45 -10.47 -3.20
C ASN A 141 -0.81 -8.98 -3.34
N LYS A 142 -1.19 -8.32 -2.24
CA LYS A 142 -1.48 -6.88 -2.24
C LYS A 142 -0.24 -6.08 -2.60
N GLN A 143 0.92 -6.38 -2.01
CA GLN A 143 2.19 -5.72 -2.32
C GLN A 143 2.59 -5.93 -3.79
N ALA A 144 2.53 -7.15 -4.30
CA ALA A 144 2.83 -7.45 -5.70
C ALA A 144 1.90 -6.71 -6.68
N LEU A 145 0.61 -6.59 -6.34
CA LEU A 145 -0.36 -5.83 -7.12
C LEU A 145 -0.02 -4.32 -7.11
N GLU A 146 0.33 -3.77 -5.96
CA GLU A 146 0.73 -2.35 -5.84
C GLU A 146 1.99 -2.06 -6.63
N GLU A 147 3.01 -2.93 -6.56
CA GLU A 147 4.23 -2.82 -7.37
C GLU A 147 3.93 -2.88 -8.87
N THR A 148 3.10 -3.86 -9.29
CA THR A 148 2.70 -3.99 -10.70
C THR A 148 1.95 -2.74 -11.19
N ASN A 149 1.03 -2.20 -10.38
CA ASN A 149 0.32 -0.98 -10.69
C ASN A 149 1.26 0.25 -10.80
N GLN A 150 2.28 0.34 -9.96
CA GLN A 150 3.28 1.39 -10.07
C GLN A 150 4.08 1.29 -11.39
N VAL A 151 4.50 0.07 -11.75
CA VAL A 151 5.17 -0.17 -13.04
C VAL A 151 4.26 0.21 -14.21
N LEU A 152 3.00 -0.20 -14.18
CA LEU A 152 2.03 0.16 -15.21
C LEU A 152 1.80 1.67 -15.31
N LYS A 153 1.74 2.40 -14.19
CA LYS A 153 1.65 3.86 -14.18
C LYS A 153 2.87 4.49 -14.84
N VAL A 154 4.08 4.00 -14.54
CA VAL A 154 5.31 4.51 -15.17
C VAL A 154 5.31 4.24 -16.68
N LEU A 155 4.93 3.04 -17.10
CA LEU A 155 4.84 2.67 -18.52
C LEU A 155 3.75 3.47 -19.26
N SER A 156 2.71 3.90 -18.56
CA SER A 156 1.59 4.69 -19.12
C SER A 156 1.84 6.20 -19.13
N ARG A 157 3.05 6.69 -18.84
CA ARG A 157 3.34 8.14 -18.79
C ARG A 157 3.50 8.81 -20.13
N ILE A 158 3.72 8.04 -21.16
CA ILE A 158 4.05 8.51 -22.50
C ILE A 158 2.85 8.35 -23.43
N ASP A 159 2.57 9.35 -24.23
CA ASP A 159 1.63 9.27 -25.33
C ASP A 159 2.23 8.43 -26.48
N ARG A 160 1.49 7.41 -26.93
CA ARG A 160 2.00 6.43 -27.90
C ARG A 160 2.24 7.01 -29.31
N LEU A 161 1.53 8.08 -29.66
CA LEU A 161 1.64 8.67 -30.99
C LEU A 161 2.84 9.63 -31.06
N THR A 162 3.06 10.38 -29.97
CA THR A 162 3.99 11.53 -29.95
C THR A 162 5.28 11.26 -29.18
N SER A 163 5.32 10.20 -28.37
CA SER A 163 6.40 9.93 -27.41
C SER A 163 6.64 11.06 -26.38
N LEU A 164 5.76 12.06 -26.32
CA LEU A 164 5.73 13.07 -25.26
C LEU A 164 5.01 12.54 -24.03
N ASN A 165 5.06 13.29 -22.93
CA ASN A 165 4.25 12.96 -21.78
C ASN A 165 2.76 12.97 -22.15
N ASN A 166 2.01 11.97 -21.69
CA ASN A 166 0.57 12.01 -21.82
C ASN A 166 -0.04 13.01 -20.83
N ARG A 167 -1.30 13.37 -21.06
CA ARG A 167 -2.02 14.36 -20.25
C ARG A 167 -1.92 14.07 -18.75
N GLY A 168 -2.17 12.81 -18.33
CA GLY A 168 -2.21 12.45 -16.91
C GLY A 168 -0.87 12.69 -16.21
N TYR A 169 0.21 12.24 -16.81
CA TYR A 169 1.55 12.46 -16.25
C TYR A 169 1.99 13.92 -16.33
N TRP A 170 1.61 14.63 -17.39
CA TRP A 170 1.91 16.05 -17.52
C TRP A 170 1.19 16.89 -16.43
N GLU A 171 -0.08 16.55 -16.09
CA GLU A 171 -0.82 17.18 -14.98
C GLU A 171 -0.15 16.89 -13.62
N GLU A 172 0.37 15.68 -13.38
CA GLU A 172 1.19 15.37 -12.18
C GLU A 172 2.45 16.26 -12.10
N CYS A 173 3.13 16.45 -13.21
CA CYS A 173 4.30 17.34 -13.28
C CYS A 173 3.94 18.81 -13.01
N LEU A 174 2.79 19.26 -13.50
CA LEU A 174 2.29 20.62 -13.25
C LEU A 174 2.01 20.84 -11.77
N GLU A 175 1.35 19.89 -11.12
CA GLU A 175 1.07 19.97 -9.68
C GLU A 175 2.37 20.01 -8.87
N HIS A 176 3.34 19.19 -9.23
CA HIS A 176 4.66 19.18 -8.59
C HIS A 176 5.37 20.54 -8.75
N GLU A 177 5.41 21.08 -9.97
CA GLU A 177 6.02 22.38 -10.24
C GLU A 177 5.30 23.50 -9.49
N PHE A 178 3.98 23.49 -9.45
CA PHE A 178 3.18 24.46 -8.69
C PHE A 178 3.54 24.46 -7.19
N ASN A 179 3.67 23.27 -6.59
CA ASN A 179 4.08 23.13 -5.19
C ASN A 179 5.50 23.67 -4.95
N GLN A 180 6.42 23.49 -5.91
CA GLN A 180 7.76 24.06 -5.85
C GLN A 180 7.75 25.59 -5.93
N LEU A 181 6.93 26.16 -6.82
CA LEU A 181 6.77 27.62 -6.95
C LEU A 181 6.31 28.25 -5.64
N GLN A 182 5.33 27.64 -4.98
CA GLN A 182 4.85 28.12 -3.69
C GLN A 182 5.94 28.08 -2.60
N ARG A 183 6.75 27.04 -2.59
CA ARG A 183 7.79 26.84 -1.55
C ARG A 183 9.02 27.72 -1.74
N TYR A 184 9.44 27.95 -2.98
CA TYR A 184 10.73 28.57 -3.27
C TYR A 184 10.61 29.95 -3.96
N ALA A 185 9.39 30.48 -4.14
CA ALA A 185 9.11 31.74 -4.81
C ALA A 185 9.79 31.87 -6.22
N LYS A 186 9.95 30.73 -6.91
CA LYS A 186 10.48 30.68 -8.28
C LYS A 186 9.40 31.09 -9.29
N LYS A 187 9.78 31.26 -10.55
CA LYS A 187 8.86 31.56 -11.64
C LYS A 187 8.89 30.43 -12.64
N SER A 188 7.73 30.01 -13.13
CA SER A 188 7.58 29.06 -14.23
C SER A 188 6.53 29.58 -15.19
N THR A 189 6.64 29.19 -16.44
CA THR A 189 5.64 29.55 -17.45
C THR A 189 4.98 28.27 -17.96
N LEU A 190 3.67 28.33 -18.07
CA LEU A 190 2.83 27.31 -18.69
C LEU A 190 2.45 27.79 -20.09
N ILE A 191 2.65 26.94 -21.10
CA ILE A 191 2.26 27.14 -22.48
C ILE A 191 1.24 26.06 -22.85
N ILE A 192 0.15 26.45 -23.49
CA ILE A 192 -0.81 25.56 -24.14
C ILE A 192 -1.03 26.07 -25.54
N PHE A 193 -0.97 25.18 -26.53
CA PHE A 193 -1.24 25.51 -27.93
C PHE A 193 -1.90 24.33 -28.64
N ASP A 194 -2.55 24.61 -29.77
CA ASP A 194 -3.13 23.64 -30.66
C ASP A 194 -2.66 23.81 -32.11
N ILE A 195 -2.94 22.85 -32.96
CA ILE A 195 -2.58 22.90 -34.38
C ILE A 195 -3.72 23.56 -35.15
N ASP A 196 -3.44 24.73 -35.72
CA ASP A 196 -4.41 25.47 -36.53
C ASP A 196 -4.93 24.64 -37.71
N HIS A 197 -6.25 24.67 -37.90
CA HIS A 197 -6.93 23.97 -38.98
C HIS A 197 -6.74 22.44 -39.03
N PHE A 198 -6.37 21.78 -37.93
CA PHE A 198 -6.10 20.34 -37.87
C PHE A 198 -7.27 19.50 -38.40
N LYS A 199 -8.51 19.89 -38.05
CA LYS A 199 -9.71 19.22 -38.59
C LYS A 199 -9.73 19.24 -40.10
N LYS A 200 -9.34 20.33 -40.74
CA LYS A 200 -9.31 20.40 -42.24
C LYS A 200 -8.26 19.45 -42.82
N VAL A 201 -7.15 19.23 -42.15
CA VAL A 201 -6.14 18.23 -42.55
C VAL A 201 -6.75 16.85 -42.53
N ASN A 202 -7.44 16.48 -41.46
CA ASN A 202 -8.10 15.18 -41.31
C ASN A 202 -9.23 14.97 -42.38
N ASP A 203 -10.08 15.99 -42.56
CA ASP A 203 -11.19 15.92 -43.48
C ASP A 203 -10.72 15.82 -44.94
N THR A 204 -9.57 16.38 -45.28
CA THR A 204 -9.05 16.40 -46.67
C THR A 204 -8.12 15.21 -46.95
N ASN A 205 -7.29 14.79 -46.01
CA ASN A 205 -6.22 13.81 -46.25
C ASN A 205 -6.35 12.54 -45.40
N GLY A 206 -7.38 12.47 -44.55
CA GLY A 206 -7.64 11.33 -43.66
C GLY A 206 -6.85 11.37 -42.36
N HIS A 207 -7.26 10.56 -41.38
CA HIS A 207 -6.71 10.54 -40.04
C HIS A 207 -5.21 10.16 -39.98
N GLN A 208 -4.73 9.33 -40.94
CA GLN A 208 -3.31 8.97 -40.99
C GLN A 208 -2.40 10.18 -41.27
N ALA A 209 -2.89 11.10 -42.14
CA ALA A 209 -2.17 12.35 -42.40
C ALA A 209 -2.17 13.28 -41.16
N GLY A 210 -3.30 13.34 -40.44
CA GLY A 210 -3.36 14.05 -39.17
C GLY A 210 -2.40 13.49 -38.12
N ASP A 211 -2.32 12.17 -37.98
CA ASP A 211 -1.38 11.51 -37.08
C ASP A 211 0.07 11.86 -37.41
N GLU A 212 0.39 11.97 -38.71
CA GLU A 212 1.74 12.35 -39.16
C GLU A 212 2.05 13.82 -38.82
N VAL A 213 1.10 14.73 -39.00
CA VAL A 213 1.23 16.12 -38.58
C VAL A 213 1.48 16.21 -37.08
N ILE A 214 0.74 15.45 -36.27
CA ILE A 214 0.95 15.41 -34.80
C ILE A 214 2.35 14.93 -34.47
N ARG A 215 2.89 13.89 -35.15
CA ARG A 215 4.26 13.40 -34.95
C ARG A 215 5.29 14.47 -35.29
N ILE A 216 5.16 15.12 -36.45
CA ILE A 216 6.10 16.17 -36.87
C ILE A 216 6.12 17.32 -35.85
N VAL A 217 4.97 17.79 -35.41
CA VAL A 217 4.87 18.83 -34.39
C VAL A 217 5.51 18.40 -33.08
N SER A 218 5.29 17.14 -32.67
CA SER A 218 5.88 16.57 -31.45
C SER A 218 7.41 16.49 -31.52
N ASP A 219 7.95 16.09 -32.65
CA ASP A 219 9.40 15.98 -32.87
C ASP A 219 10.07 17.37 -32.86
N GLN A 220 9.44 18.36 -33.50
CA GLN A 220 9.88 19.76 -33.46
C GLN A 220 9.84 20.32 -32.02
N LEU A 221 8.77 20.01 -31.30
CA LEU A 221 8.62 20.39 -29.90
C LEU A 221 9.74 19.75 -29.04
N ALA A 222 9.91 18.45 -29.10
CA ALA A 222 10.90 17.71 -28.31
C ALA A 222 12.35 18.18 -28.60
N SER A 223 12.69 18.42 -29.88
CA SER A 223 14.04 18.84 -30.28
C SER A 223 14.36 20.28 -29.89
N SER A 224 13.37 21.14 -29.72
CA SER A 224 13.55 22.57 -29.42
C SER A 224 13.61 22.91 -27.95
N LEU A 225 13.20 21.99 -27.06
CA LEU A 225 13.10 22.16 -25.63
C LEU A 225 14.40 21.83 -24.88
N ARG A 226 14.54 22.41 -23.69
CA ARG A 226 15.61 22.05 -22.74
C ARG A 226 15.25 20.78 -22.01
N LYS A 227 16.22 20.10 -21.42
CA LYS A 227 16.00 18.90 -20.58
C LYS A 227 15.12 19.15 -19.36
N THR A 228 15.05 20.41 -18.91
CA THR A 228 14.23 20.83 -17.76
C THR A 228 12.78 21.14 -18.13
N ASP A 229 12.51 21.38 -19.41
CA ASP A 229 11.17 21.69 -19.87
C ASP A 229 10.36 20.41 -20.02
N ILE A 230 9.07 20.47 -19.71
CA ILE A 230 8.21 19.29 -19.61
C ILE A 230 7.09 19.39 -20.65
N PRO A 231 7.29 18.84 -21.86
CA PRO A 231 6.24 18.79 -22.88
C PRO A 231 5.27 17.66 -22.62
N GLY A 232 4.02 17.84 -23.05
CA GLY A 232 2.99 16.83 -23.04
C GLY A 232 1.96 17.02 -24.15
N ARG A 233 1.34 15.92 -24.58
CA ARG A 233 0.14 15.96 -25.41
C ARG A 233 -1.07 16.07 -24.49
N TYR A 234 -1.75 17.22 -24.55
CA TYR A 234 -2.84 17.53 -23.63
C TYR A 234 -4.20 17.04 -24.15
N GLY A 235 -4.39 17.06 -25.48
CA GLY A 235 -5.59 16.61 -26.16
C GLY A 235 -5.30 15.97 -27.50
N GLY A 236 -6.28 15.94 -28.38
CA GLY A 236 -6.14 15.38 -29.74
C GLY A 236 -5.05 16.07 -30.56
N GLU A 237 -5.17 17.37 -30.73
CA GLU A 237 -4.22 18.27 -31.41
C GLU A 237 -3.60 19.32 -30.49
N GLU A 238 -3.87 19.20 -29.16
CA GLU A 238 -3.44 20.14 -28.15
C GLU A 238 -2.15 19.68 -27.48
N PHE A 239 -1.21 20.60 -27.29
CA PHE A 239 0.06 20.39 -26.62
C PHE A 239 0.21 21.34 -25.44
N ALA A 240 0.91 20.91 -24.42
CA ALA A 240 1.20 21.70 -23.25
C ALA A 240 2.68 21.58 -22.85
N ILE A 241 3.25 22.68 -22.33
CA ILE A 241 4.66 22.72 -21.91
C ILE A 241 4.74 23.42 -20.56
N ILE A 242 5.44 22.82 -19.62
CA ILE A 242 5.87 23.48 -18.39
C ILE A 242 7.32 23.91 -18.58
N MET A 243 7.61 25.20 -18.40
CA MET A 243 8.96 25.76 -18.49
C MET A 243 9.42 26.27 -17.12
N PRO A 244 10.07 25.43 -16.30
CA PRO A 244 10.61 25.85 -15.01
C PRO A 244 11.62 26.99 -15.17
N GLU A 245 11.65 27.88 -14.15
CA GLU A 245 12.58 29.02 -14.08
C GLU A 245 12.58 29.92 -15.35
N THR A 246 11.44 29.96 -16.04
CA THR A 246 11.27 30.72 -17.27
C THR A 246 10.22 31.83 -17.06
N ILE A 247 10.55 33.06 -17.46
CA ILE A 247 9.64 34.18 -17.42
C ILE A 247 8.86 34.29 -18.74
N GLU A 248 7.71 34.94 -18.73
CA GLU A 248 6.79 35.14 -19.87
C GLU A 248 7.51 35.59 -21.13
N LYS A 249 8.39 36.58 -21.03
CA LYS A 249 9.13 37.15 -22.18
C LYS A 249 9.97 36.06 -22.91
N HIS A 250 10.63 35.19 -22.17
CA HIS A 250 11.44 34.13 -22.76
C HIS A 250 10.58 32.99 -23.35
N ALA A 251 9.47 32.70 -22.69
CA ALA A 251 8.50 31.74 -23.21
C ALA A 251 7.87 32.22 -24.51
N PHE A 252 7.52 33.53 -24.62
CA PHE A 252 7.01 34.11 -25.85
C PHE A 252 7.99 33.99 -27.02
N ILE A 253 9.27 34.31 -26.79
CA ILE A 253 10.33 34.14 -27.80
C ILE A 253 10.42 32.67 -28.27
N TYR A 254 10.30 31.73 -27.33
CA TYR A 254 10.27 30.31 -27.66
C TYR A 254 9.05 29.96 -28.52
N CYS A 255 7.85 30.38 -28.14
CA CYS A 255 6.62 30.14 -28.90
C CYS A 255 6.72 30.63 -30.34
N GLU A 256 7.23 31.86 -30.56
CA GLU A 256 7.40 32.42 -31.89
C GLU A 256 8.45 31.64 -32.74
N ARG A 257 9.49 31.16 -32.10
CA ARG A 257 10.47 30.27 -32.77
C ARG A 257 9.86 28.92 -33.16
N LEU A 258 9.10 28.32 -32.24
CA LEU A 258 8.40 27.05 -32.50
C LEU A 258 7.36 27.21 -33.62
N ARG A 259 6.53 28.25 -33.57
CA ARG A 259 5.54 28.53 -34.58
C ARG A 259 6.15 28.61 -35.99
N LYS A 260 7.27 29.36 -36.14
CA LYS A 260 8.00 29.46 -37.41
C LYS A 260 8.67 28.17 -37.87
N ALA A 261 8.95 27.25 -36.96
CA ALA A 261 9.55 25.98 -37.31
C ALA A 261 8.51 24.92 -37.75
N ILE A 262 7.24 25.15 -37.39
CA ILE A 262 6.12 24.29 -37.75
C ILE A 262 5.42 24.77 -39.03
N GLU A 263 5.39 26.09 -39.31
CA GLU A 263 4.94 26.68 -40.59
C GLU A 263 5.85 26.29 -41.76
#